data_adea4aa95ad31ac4222acba575bcddae
#
_entry.id   adea4aa95ad31ac4222acba575bcddae
#
_cell.length_a   1.000
_cell.length_b   1.000
_cell.length_c   1.000
_cell.angle_alpha   90.00
_cell.angle_beta   90.00
_cell.angle_gamma   90.00
#
_symmetry.space_group_name_H-M   'P 1'
#
loop_
_entity.id
_entity.type
_entity.pdbx_description
1 polymer ?
#
loop_
_entity_poly.entity_id
_entity_poly.type
_entity_poly.pdbx_seq_one_letter_code
_entity_poly.pdbx_strand_id
1 'polypeptide(L)'
;VCGVNPHAGEGGLLGLEEQRLVIPAIRRARRAGVRCEGPFGADGLLANSAGYDAVLAMYHDQGLVAAKALDFGQTVNVTLGLPLPRTSPDHGVAYDIAGKGKASAEPMVFALLKAVELSRSPG
;
A
#
# COMPACT_ATOMS: atom_id res chain seq x y z
N VAL A 1 -9.33 4.41 -3.20
CA VAL A 1 -8.58 3.97 -4.39
C VAL A 1 -7.90 5.17 -5.01
N CYS A 2 -6.58 5.11 -5.25
CA CYS A 2 -5.85 6.13 -6.00
C CYS A 2 -6.19 6.10 -7.49
N GLY A 3 -6.02 7.25 -8.17
CA GLY A 3 -5.95 7.30 -9.62
C GLY A 3 -4.60 6.79 -10.14
N VAL A 4 -4.56 6.44 -11.41
CA VAL A 4 -3.32 6.12 -12.16
C VAL A 4 -2.63 7.40 -12.60
N ASN A 5 -3.44 8.32 -13.15
CA ASN A 5 -2.96 9.59 -13.67
C ASN A 5 -2.98 10.69 -12.59
N PRO A 6 -2.18 11.76 -12.75
CA PRO A 6 -2.26 12.93 -11.87
C PRO A 6 -3.70 13.43 -11.76
N HIS A 7 -4.09 13.88 -10.56
CA HIS A 7 -5.44 14.38 -10.24
C HIS A 7 -6.57 13.42 -10.67
N ALA A 8 -6.31 12.11 -10.63
CA ALA A 8 -7.24 11.08 -11.10
C ALA A 8 -7.75 11.32 -12.53
N GLY A 9 -6.84 11.82 -13.42
CA GLY A 9 -7.09 12.02 -14.84
C GLY A 9 -7.84 13.29 -15.20
N GLU A 10 -8.25 14.13 -14.25
CA GLU A 10 -9.03 15.37 -14.49
C GLU A 10 -10.16 15.20 -15.54
N GLY A 11 -11.04 14.22 -15.30
CA GLY A 11 -12.15 13.96 -16.23
C GLY A 11 -11.72 13.42 -17.60
N GLY A 12 -10.49 12.95 -17.74
CA GLY A 12 -9.92 12.40 -18.98
C GLY A 12 -8.96 13.34 -19.70
N LEU A 13 -8.70 14.52 -19.14
CA LEU A 13 -7.72 15.48 -19.70
C LEU A 13 -6.29 14.94 -19.62
N LEU A 14 -5.95 14.24 -18.53
CA LEU A 14 -4.60 13.71 -18.25
C LEU A 14 -4.50 12.19 -18.48
N GLY A 15 -5.49 11.59 -19.08
CA GLY A 15 -5.56 10.16 -19.37
C GLY A 15 -6.99 9.62 -19.20
N LEU A 16 -7.28 8.52 -19.85
CA LEU A 16 -8.62 7.90 -19.84
C LEU A 16 -8.70 6.64 -18.98
N GLU A 17 -7.60 6.25 -18.33
CA GLU A 17 -7.49 5.01 -17.57
C GLU A 17 -8.47 4.97 -16.40
N GLU A 18 -8.69 6.11 -15.72
CA GLU A 18 -9.68 6.19 -14.66
C GLU A 18 -11.08 5.89 -15.17
N GLN A 19 -11.46 6.49 -16.31
CA GLN A 19 -12.79 6.31 -16.89
C GLN A 19 -13.00 4.90 -17.45
N ARG A 20 -11.95 4.34 -18.10
CA ARG A 20 -12.05 3.07 -18.82
C ARG A 20 -11.84 1.85 -17.93
N LEU A 21 -11.03 1.98 -16.88
CA LEU A 21 -10.60 0.84 -16.05
C LEU A 21 -10.96 1.04 -14.57
N VAL A 22 -10.50 2.12 -13.93
CA VAL A 22 -10.58 2.27 -12.48
C VAL A 22 -12.02 2.48 -12.01
N ILE A 23 -12.77 3.39 -12.61
CA ILE A 23 -14.17 3.65 -12.24
C ILE A 23 -15.05 2.42 -12.46
N PRO A 24 -14.97 1.69 -13.59
CA PRO A 24 -15.70 0.44 -13.76
C PRO A 24 -15.33 -0.63 -12.73
N ALA A 25 -14.04 -0.75 -12.37
CA ALA A 25 -13.58 -1.67 -11.34
C ALA A 25 -14.15 -1.34 -9.96
N ILE A 26 -14.11 -0.07 -9.54
CA ILE A 26 -14.73 0.41 -8.29
C ILE A 26 -16.23 0.09 -8.27
N ARG A 27 -16.96 0.38 -9.36
CA ARG A 27 -18.39 0.07 -9.47
C ARG A 27 -18.66 -1.44 -9.32
N ARG A 28 -17.80 -2.28 -9.88
CA ARG A 28 -17.91 -3.75 -9.76
C ARG A 28 -17.63 -4.21 -8.33
N ALA A 29 -16.59 -3.67 -7.68
CA ALA A 29 -16.27 -3.98 -6.29
C ALA A 29 -17.43 -3.59 -5.34
N ARG A 30 -18.02 -2.40 -5.53
CA ARG A 30 -19.19 -1.96 -4.74
C ARG A 30 -20.39 -2.89 -4.90
N ARG A 31 -20.66 -3.38 -6.12
CA ARG A 31 -21.74 -4.38 -6.35
C ARG A 31 -21.44 -5.72 -5.68
N ALA A 32 -20.18 -6.05 -5.47
CA ALA A 32 -19.75 -7.23 -4.72
C ALA A 32 -19.71 -7.01 -3.20
N GLY A 33 -20.21 -5.87 -2.70
CA GLY A 33 -20.28 -5.57 -1.27
C GLY A 33 -19.04 -4.90 -0.68
N VAL A 34 -18.02 -4.61 -1.48
CA VAL A 34 -16.82 -3.91 -1.00
C VAL A 34 -17.07 -2.40 -0.90
N ARG A 35 -16.91 -1.85 0.30
CA ARG A 35 -16.97 -0.39 0.49
C ARG A 35 -15.67 0.21 -0.02
N CYS A 36 -15.72 0.91 -1.14
CA CYS A 36 -14.55 1.58 -1.70
C CYS A 36 -14.95 2.90 -2.36
N GLU A 37 -14.04 3.86 -2.31
CA GLU A 37 -14.22 5.20 -2.84
C GLU A 37 -13.09 5.57 -3.80
N GLY A 38 -13.33 6.55 -4.65
CA GLY A 38 -12.38 7.05 -5.64
C GLY A 38 -12.88 6.92 -7.08
N PRO A 39 -11.96 7.04 -8.06
CA PRO A 39 -10.54 7.31 -7.88
C PRO A 39 -10.29 8.74 -7.36
N PHE A 40 -9.27 8.89 -6.53
CA PHE A 40 -8.82 10.20 -6.01
C PHE A 40 -7.40 10.50 -6.49
N GLY A 41 -7.02 11.76 -6.54
CA GLY A 41 -5.62 12.16 -6.68
C GLY A 41 -4.80 11.53 -5.55
N ALA A 42 -3.71 10.85 -5.90
CA ALA A 42 -2.94 10.06 -4.93
C ALA A 42 -2.29 10.94 -3.86
N ASP A 43 -1.82 12.12 -4.23
CA ASP A 43 -1.22 13.11 -3.33
C ASP A 43 -2.17 13.53 -2.21
N GLY A 44 -3.38 13.95 -2.55
CA GLY A 44 -4.40 14.34 -1.59
C GLY A 44 -4.92 13.18 -0.74
N LEU A 45 -5.14 12.02 -1.34
CA LEU A 45 -5.62 10.83 -0.63
C LEU A 45 -4.57 10.31 0.37
N LEU A 46 -3.30 10.19 -0.03
CA LEU A 46 -2.24 9.65 0.82
C LEU A 46 -1.88 10.62 1.94
N ALA A 47 -1.93 11.92 1.69
CA ALA A 47 -1.73 12.94 2.73
C ALA A 47 -2.87 12.98 3.77
N ASN A 48 -4.06 12.49 3.44
CA ASN A 48 -5.24 12.58 4.30
C ASN A 48 -6.03 11.26 4.32
N SER A 49 -5.35 10.16 4.62
CA SER A 49 -5.91 8.81 4.57
C SER A 49 -6.56 8.31 5.87
N ALA A 50 -6.57 9.09 6.95
CA ALA A 50 -7.03 8.67 8.28
C ALA A 50 -8.51 8.21 8.34
N GLY A 51 -9.33 8.57 7.36
CA GLY A 51 -10.73 8.13 7.26
C GLY A 51 -10.95 6.79 6.57
N TYR A 52 -9.89 6.09 6.17
CA TYR A 52 -9.96 4.85 5.40
C TYR A 52 -9.23 3.71 6.11
N ASP A 53 -9.79 2.51 6.05
CA ASP A 53 -9.15 1.30 6.57
C ASP A 53 -7.95 0.86 5.72
N ALA A 54 -7.98 1.15 4.42
CA ALA A 54 -6.90 0.85 3.49
C ALA A 54 -6.90 1.80 2.28
N VAL A 55 -5.73 2.01 1.71
CA VAL A 55 -5.55 2.75 0.45
C VAL A 55 -4.99 1.81 -0.62
N LEU A 56 -5.68 1.73 -1.75
CA LEU A 56 -5.21 1.00 -2.92
C LEU A 56 -4.42 1.94 -3.83
N ALA A 57 -3.12 1.76 -3.89
CA ALA A 57 -2.23 2.42 -4.85
C ALA A 57 -2.17 1.64 -6.18
N MET A 58 -2.00 2.36 -7.28
CA MET A 58 -2.00 1.75 -8.61
C MET A 58 -0.66 1.17 -9.02
N TYR A 59 0.43 1.65 -8.44
CA TYR A 59 1.78 1.16 -8.70
C TYR A 59 2.67 1.33 -7.45
N HIS A 60 3.78 0.60 -7.46
CA HIS A 60 4.68 0.45 -6.32
C HIS A 60 5.09 1.79 -5.69
N ASP A 61 5.69 2.68 -6.47
CA ASP A 61 6.23 3.93 -5.93
C ASP A 61 5.15 4.89 -5.44
N GLN A 62 3.95 4.86 -6.03
CA GLN A 62 2.82 5.66 -5.56
C GLN A 62 2.48 5.39 -4.09
N GLY A 63 2.46 4.12 -3.70
CA GLY A 63 2.19 3.72 -2.32
C GLY A 63 3.41 3.82 -1.41
N LEU A 64 4.56 3.33 -1.87
CA LEU A 64 5.73 3.19 -1.00
C LEU A 64 6.41 4.51 -0.66
N VAL A 65 6.38 5.50 -1.54
CA VAL A 65 6.90 6.85 -1.22
C VAL A 65 6.15 7.41 -0.02
N ALA A 66 4.82 7.33 -0.01
CA ALA A 66 4.01 7.80 1.11
C ALA A 66 4.22 6.95 2.37
N ALA A 67 4.19 5.64 2.26
CA ALA A 67 4.39 4.74 3.39
C ALA A 67 5.73 4.99 4.09
N LYS A 68 6.82 5.13 3.32
CA LYS A 68 8.16 5.42 3.86
C LYS A 68 8.31 6.84 4.40
N ALA A 69 7.59 7.80 3.85
CA ALA A 69 7.60 9.16 4.36
C ALA A 69 6.86 9.29 5.71
N LEU A 70 5.82 8.48 5.90
CA LEU A 70 5.02 8.49 7.13
C LEU A 70 5.70 7.72 8.27
N ASP A 71 6.31 6.59 7.97
CA ASP A 71 6.87 5.71 9.01
C ASP A 71 8.05 4.88 8.50
N PHE A 72 9.19 5.54 8.33
CA PHE A 72 10.41 4.90 7.87
C PHE A 72 10.97 3.94 8.95
N GLY A 73 11.05 2.65 8.60
CA GLY A 73 11.63 1.61 9.46
C GLY A 73 10.63 0.75 10.21
N GLN A 74 9.37 1.17 10.37
CA GLN A 74 8.30 0.36 10.97
C GLN A 74 7.34 -0.24 9.94
N THR A 75 7.45 0.18 8.68
CA THR A 75 6.66 -0.37 7.57
C THR A 75 6.95 -1.86 7.40
N VAL A 76 5.90 -2.67 7.35
CA VAL A 76 5.98 -4.11 7.17
C VAL A 76 5.31 -4.50 5.85
N ASN A 77 6.03 -5.25 5.02
CA ASN A 77 5.45 -5.84 3.83
C ASN A 77 4.67 -7.11 4.21
N VAL A 78 3.40 -7.19 3.85
CA VAL A 78 2.52 -8.33 4.11
C VAL A 78 1.99 -8.88 2.79
N THR A 79 2.16 -10.19 2.58
CA THR A 79 1.54 -10.87 1.43
C THR A 79 0.20 -11.45 1.85
N LEU A 80 -0.87 -10.98 1.23
CA LEU A 80 -2.24 -11.44 1.48
C LEU A 80 -2.60 -12.64 0.60
N GLY A 81 -3.62 -13.42 1.02
CA GLY A 81 -4.15 -14.54 0.26
C GLY A 81 -3.36 -15.84 0.37
N LEU A 82 -2.40 -15.92 1.29
CA LEU A 82 -1.68 -17.16 1.61
C LEU A 82 -2.36 -17.88 2.80
N PRO A 83 -2.20 -19.22 2.91
CA PRO A 83 -2.76 -19.99 4.02
C PRO A 83 -2.10 -19.70 5.37
N LEU A 84 -0.98 -18.98 5.36
CA LEU A 84 -0.27 -18.54 6.56
C LEU A 84 0.27 -17.11 6.37
N PRO A 85 0.48 -16.36 7.46
CA PRO A 85 1.02 -15.00 7.37
C PRO A 85 2.43 -15.01 6.77
N ARG A 86 2.64 -14.14 5.77
CA ARG A 86 3.96 -13.86 5.23
C ARG A 86 4.25 -12.37 5.36
N THR A 87 5.20 -12.07 6.21
CA THR A 87 5.67 -10.70 6.45
C THR A 87 7.15 -10.57 6.12
N SER A 88 7.58 -9.37 5.79
CA SER A 88 9.00 -9.05 5.63
C SER A 88 9.26 -7.58 5.94
N PRO A 89 10.51 -7.22 6.31
CA PRO A 89 10.91 -5.81 6.35
C PRO A 89 10.73 -5.15 4.99
N ASP A 90 10.43 -3.85 5.01
CA ASP A 90 10.26 -3.04 3.80
C ASP A 90 11.54 -2.27 3.45
N HIS A 91 12.69 -2.93 3.46
CA HIS A 91 13.96 -2.37 3.01
C HIS A 91 14.57 -3.18 1.88
N GLY A 92 15.38 -2.51 1.05
CA GLY A 92 16.16 -3.16 0.00
C GLY A 92 17.37 -3.91 0.54
N VAL A 93 18.21 -4.40 -0.36
CA VAL A 93 19.40 -5.24 -0.02
C VAL A 93 20.47 -4.47 0.73
N ALA A 94 20.52 -3.13 0.64
CA ALA A 94 21.48 -2.27 1.33
C ALA A 94 22.94 -2.77 1.17
N TYR A 95 23.36 -2.92 -0.08
CA TYR A 95 24.70 -3.41 -0.44
C TYR A 95 25.85 -2.62 0.18
N ASP A 96 25.63 -1.34 0.45
CA ASP A 96 26.58 -0.42 1.08
C ASP A 96 26.95 -0.82 2.51
N ILE A 97 26.05 -1.48 3.23
CA ILE A 97 26.26 -1.93 4.62
C ILE A 97 26.29 -3.47 4.79
N ALA A 98 26.11 -4.23 3.70
CA ALA A 98 26.11 -5.68 3.74
C ALA A 98 27.43 -6.23 4.30
N GLY A 99 27.36 -7.16 5.24
CA GLY A 99 28.52 -7.76 5.90
C GLY A 99 29.27 -6.86 6.88
N LYS A 100 28.83 -5.62 7.12
CA LYS A 100 29.51 -4.64 7.99
C LYS A 100 28.98 -4.60 9.43
N GLY A 101 27.94 -5.39 9.76
CA GLY A 101 27.32 -5.40 11.09
C GLY A 101 26.60 -4.10 11.45
N LYS A 102 26.22 -3.28 10.46
CA LYS A 102 25.60 -1.95 10.65
C LYS A 102 24.08 -1.93 10.42
N ALA A 103 23.51 -3.04 9.97
CA ALA A 103 22.08 -3.12 9.69
C ALA A 103 21.27 -3.03 11.01
N SER A 104 20.19 -2.23 10.99
CA SER A 104 19.22 -2.22 12.09
C SER A 104 18.41 -3.51 12.08
N ALA A 105 18.19 -4.10 13.26
CA ALA A 105 17.32 -5.26 13.43
C ALA A 105 15.84 -4.87 13.57
N GLU A 106 15.52 -3.58 13.84
CA GLU A 106 14.16 -3.13 14.11
C GLU A 106 13.14 -3.50 13.03
N PRO A 107 13.39 -3.30 11.73
CA PRO A 107 12.41 -3.65 10.70
C PRO A 107 12.07 -5.16 10.71
N MET A 108 13.03 -6.03 11.02
CA MET A 108 12.78 -7.47 11.16
C MET A 108 11.95 -7.78 12.40
N VAL A 109 12.19 -7.08 13.51
CA VAL A 109 11.37 -7.22 14.73
C VAL A 109 9.92 -6.85 14.45
N PHE A 110 9.66 -5.72 13.79
CA PHE A 110 8.30 -5.33 13.41
C PHE A 110 7.64 -6.35 12.47
N ALA A 111 8.37 -6.88 11.50
CA ALA A 111 7.85 -7.91 10.61
C ALA A 111 7.46 -9.19 11.38
N LEU A 112 8.29 -9.64 12.33
CA LEU A 112 7.99 -10.80 13.17
C LEU A 112 6.79 -10.57 14.09
N LEU A 113 6.71 -9.41 14.74
CA LEU A 113 5.58 -9.07 15.60
C LEU A 113 4.28 -9.02 14.80
N LYS A 114 4.30 -8.46 13.58
CA LYS A 114 3.14 -8.44 12.69
C LYS A 114 2.73 -9.85 12.25
N ALA A 115 3.67 -10.75 11.98
CA ALA A 115 3.36 -12.15 11.69
C ALA A 115 2.64 -12.85 12.86
N VAL A 116 3.10 -12.61 14.09
CA VAL A 116 2.47 -13.15 15.30
C VAL A 116 1.05 -12.58 15.47
N GLU A 117 0.87 -11.27 15.29
CA GLU A 117 -0.44 -10.63 15.35
C GLU A 117 -1.41 -11.26 14.36
N LEU A 118 -1.01 -11.35 13.08
CA LEU A 118 -1.83 -11.90 12.01
C LEU A 118 -2.13 -13.40 12.21
N SER A 119 -1.24 -14.17 12.83
CA SER A 119 -1.47 -15.58 13.11
C SER A 119 -2.50 -15.84 14.21
N ARG A 120 -2.80 -14.82 15.04
CA ARG A 120 -3.78 -14.89 16.13
C ARG A 120 -5.14 -14.32 15.74
N SER A 121 -5.20 -13.58 14.66
CA SER A 121 -6.47 -13.04 14.15
C SER A 121 -7.28 -14.18 13.52
N PRO A 122 -8.53 -14.41 13.94
CA PRO A 122 -9.40 -15.34 13.23
C PRO A 122 -9.61 -14.83 11.81
N GLY A 123 -9.41 -15.69 10.83
CA GLY A 123 -9.60 -15.41 9.39
C GLY A 123 -11.05 -15.09 9.06
#